data_172eee11782c15ec240602846297cab8
#
_entry.id   172eee11782c15ec240602846297cab8
#
_cell.length_a   1.000
_cell.length_b   1.000
_cell.length_c   1.000
_cell.angle_alpha   90.00
_cell.angle_beta   90.00
_cell.angle_gamma   90.00
#
_symmetry.space_group_name_H-M   'P 1'
#
loop_
_entity.id
_entity.type
_entity.pdbx_description
1 polymer ?
#
loop_
_entity_poly.entity_id
_entity_poly.type
_entity_poly.pdbx_seq_one_letter_code
_entity_poly.pdbx_strand_id
1 'polypeptide(L)'
;MLGAGLSMKNNTQRNIILSALGVGVLYGFTLPFSRSHESEADQIGLLYMARAGYDPNEALQFWQRFSKVKDGKAPPEWASTHPADTTRMQGLRSYLLRAKYDYQNVKLKHGLGQTFSLLTEPEPSSDKPKPLQGVSVEALTP
;
A
#
# COMPACT_ATOMS: atom_id res chain seq x y z
N MET A 1 -23.13 -37.20 3.02
CA MET A 1 -23.41 -36.07 3.91
C MET A 1 -22.94 -36.41 5.31
N LEU A 2 -21.77 -36.01 5.73
CA LEU A 2 -21.26 -36.15 7.09
C LEU A 2 -21.31 -34.76 7.74
N GLY A 3 -22.47 -34.42 8.31
CA GLY A 3 -22.62 -33.28 9.19
C GLY A 3 -22.08 -33.64 10.57
N ALA A 4 -20.77 -33.52 10.78
CA ALA A 4 -20.20 -33.54 12.11
C ALA A 4 -20.53 -32.21 12.81
N GLY A 5 -21.73 -32.14 13.38
CA GLY A 5 -22.11 -31.08 14.29
C GLY A 5 -21.25 -31.19 15.54
N LEU A 6 -20.22 -30.35 15.64
CA LEU A 6 -19.46 -30.13 16.87
C LEU A 6 -20.41 -29.50 17.90
N SER A 7 -21.12 -30.36 18.67
CA SER A 7 -21.90 -29.94 19.83
C SER A 7 -20.94 -29.50 20.93
N MET A 8 -20.63 -28.22 20.96
CA MET A 8 -19.69 -27.65 21.93
C MET A 8 -20.48 -27.20 23.16
N LYS A 9 -20.36 -27.95 24.23
CA LYS A 9 -21.01 -27.70 25.50
C LYS A 9 -20.51 -26.51 26.32
N ASN A 10 -19.40 -25.89 25.89
CA ASN A 10 -18.74 -24.83 26.63
C ASN A 10 -18.42 -23.63 25.72
N ASN A 11 -18.95 -22.46 26.04
CA ASN A 11 -18.73 -21.23 25.31
C ASN A 11 -17.23 -20.87 25.20
N THR A 12 -16.43 -21.18 26.20
CA THR A 12 -14.97 -20.93 26.20
C THR A 12 -14.28 -21.76 25.13
N GLN A 13 -14.57 -23.07 25.05
CA GLN A 13 -13.99 -23.95 24.02
C GLN A 13 -14.38 -23.52 22.62
N ARG A 14 -15.66 -23.15 22.42
CA ARG A 14 -16.13 -22.61 21.15
C ARG A 14 -15.37 -21.36 20.75
N ASN A 15 -15.19 -20.42 21.67
CA ASN A 15 -14.48 -19.16 21.39
C ASN A 15 -12.98 -19.41 21.07
N ILE A 16 -12.33 -20.33 21.76
CA ILE A 16 -10.94 -20.72 21.46
C ILE A 16 -10.83 -21.29 20.04
N ILE A 17 -11.74 -22.20 19.65
CA ILE A 17 -11.70 -22.80 18.31
C ILE A 17 -12.00 -21.75 17.23
N LEU A 18 -12.99 -20.89 17.44
CA LEU A 18 -13.30 -19.82 16.50
C LEU A 18 -12.13 -18.82 16.34
N SER A 19 -11.46 -18.50 17.44
CA SER A 19 -10.26 -17.64 17.39
C SER A 19 -9.12 -18.33 16.65
N ALA A 20 -8.87 -19.61 16.92
CA ALA A 20 -7.82 -20.38 16.23
C ALA A 20 -8.11 -20.52 14.72
N LEU A 21 -9.38 -20.74 14.35
CA LEU A 21 -9.80 -20.77 12.94
C LEU A 21 -9.62 -19.40 12.28
N GLY A 22 -10.00 -18.31 12.96
CA GLY A 22 -9.80 -16.95 12.47
C GLY A 22 -8.33 -16.61 12.22
N VAL A 23 -7.45 -16.97 13.16
CA VAL A 23 -6.01 -16.85 13.01
C VAL A 23 -5.49 -17.70 11.85
N GLY A 24 -5.94 -18.94 11.73
CA GLY A 24 -5.57 -19.84 10.63
C GLY A 24 -5.96 -19.28 9.26
N VAL A 25 -7.15 -18.73 9.12
CA VAL A 25 -7.60 -18.09 7.87
C VAL A 25 -6.77 -16.83 7.59
N LEU A 26 -6.50 -16.02 8.60
CA LEU A 26 -5.71 -14.81 8.43
C LEU A 26 -4.31 -15.12 7.89
N TYR A 27 -3.56 -15.98 8.58
CA TYR A 27 -2.17 -16.26 8.21
C TYR A 27 -2.05 -17.24 7.03
N GLY A 28 -3.00 -18.17 6.87
CA GLY A 28 -2.97 -19.18 5.81
C GLY A 28 -3.51 -18.71 4.46
N PHE A 29 -4.44 -17.78 4.45
CA PHE A 29 -5.10 -17.31 3.23
C PHE A 29 -5.02 -15.80 3.03
N THR A 30 -5.49 -15.01 3.99
CA THR A 30 -5.68 -13.57 3.78
C THR A 30 -4.34 -12.86 3.54
N LEU A 31 -3.33 -13.12 4.35
CA LEU A 31 -2.04 -12.47 4.21
C LEU A 31 -1.27 -12.92 2.95
N PRO A 32 -1.18 -14.25 2.63
CA PRO A 32 -0.56 -14.68 1.38
C PRO A 32 -1.25 -14.13 0.13
N PHE A 33 -2.58 -14.10 0.12
CA PHE A 33 -3.37 -13.56 -0.97
C PHE A 33 -3.12 -12.05 -1.17
N SER A 34 -3.13 -11.28 -0.07
CA SER A 34 -2.79 -9.85 -0.10
C SER A 34 -1.40 -9.59 -0.66
N ARG A 35 -0.40 -10.35 -0.21
CA ARG A 35 0.99 -10.25 -0.71
C ARG A 35 1.12 -10.58 -2.20
N SER A 36 0.33 -11.56 -2.69
CA SER A 36 0.29 -11.90 -4.11
C SER A 36 -0.21 -10.72 -4.95
N HIS A 37 -1.28 -10.07 -4.53
CA HIS A 37 -1.82 -8.89 -5.21
C HIS A 37 -0.85 -7.71 -5.24
N GLU A 38 -0.14 -7.46 -4.13
CA GLU A 38 0.89 -6.42 -4.09
C GLU A 38 2.02 -6.70 -5.08
N SER A 39 2.46 -7.96 -5.16
CA SER A 39 3.49 -8.37 -6.11
C SER A 39 3.03 -8.25 -7.57
N GLU A 40 1.79 -8.58 -7.87
CA GLU A 40 1.20 -8.40 -9.19
C GLU A 40 1.07 -6.91 -9.54
N ALA A 41 0.61 -6.10 -8.60
CA ALA A 41 0.50 -4.65 -8.78
C ALA A 41 1.87 -4.00 -9.06
N ASP A 42 2.92 -4.43 -8.37
CA ASP A 42 4.29 -3.99 -8.63
C ASP A 42 4.76 -4.31 -10.05
N GLN A 43 4.49 -5.53 -10.53
CA GLN A 43 4.88 -5.96 -11.87
C GLN A 43 4.15 -5.18 -12.96
N ILE A 44 2.84 -5.03 -12.82
CA ILE A 44 2.00 -4.26 -13.75
C ILE A 44 2.41 -2.78 -13.73
N GLY A 45 2.61 -2.22 -12.54
CA GLY A 45 3.05 -0.85 -12.35
C GLY A 45 4.40 -0.55 -13.00
N LEU A 46 5.36 -1.50 -12.86
CA LEU A 46 6.68 -1.39 -13.51
C LEU A 46 6.56 -1.31 -15.04
N LEU A 47 5.71 -2.15 -15.64
CA LEU A 47 5.51 -2.14 -17.09
C LEU A 47 4.80 -0.87 -17.55
N TYR A 48 3.82 -0.38 -16.82
CA TYR A 48 3.13 0.88 -17.14
C TYR A 48 4.06 2.08 -17.02
N MET A 49 4.88 2.13 -15.95
CA MET A 49 5.91 3.14 -15.78
C MET A 49 6.84 3.20 -16.99
N ALA A 50 7.34 2.04 -17.43
CA ALA A 50 8.23 1.93 -18.57
C ALA A 50 7.56 2.40 -19.87
N ARG A 51 6.33 1.96 -20.14
CA ARG A 51 5.55 2.36 -21.33
C ARG A 51 5.15 3.83 -21.33
N ALA A 52 5.00 4.41 -20.15
CA ALA A 52 4.80 5.84 -20.00
C ALA A 52 6.07 6.66 -20.15
N GLY A 53 7.24 6.04 -20.38
CA GLY A 53 8.51 6.74 -20.62
C GLY A 53 9.31 7.05 -19.36
N TYR A 54 8.99 6.47 -18.22
CA TYR A 54 9.78 6.57 -16.99
C TYR A 54 10.77 5.41 -16.87
N ASP A 55 11.99 5.68 -16.40
CA ASP A 55 13.02 4.64 -16.26
C ASP A 55 12.61 3.58 -15.21
N PRO A 56 12.42 2.31 -15.61
CA PRO A 56 12.00 1.26 -14.68
C PRO A 56 13.06 0.92 -13.62
N ASN A 57 14.31 1.34 -13.77
CA ASN A 57 15.32 1.16 -12.72
C ASN A 57 14.99 1.98 -11.47
N GLU A 58 14.29 3.12 -11.62
CA GLU A 58 13.91 3.97 -10.50
C GLU A 58 12.98 3.27 -9.50
N ALA A 59 12.15 2.33 -9.96
CA ALA A 59 11.33 1.52 -9.07
C ALA A 59 12.19 0.69 -8.10
N LEU A 60 13.29 0.09 -8.57
CA LEU A 60 14.22 -0.65 -7.71
C LEU A 60 14.99 0.28 -6.76
N GLN A 61 15.43 1.43 -7.25
CA GLN A 61 16.12 2.42 -6.43
C GLN A 61 15.21 2.99 -5.34
N PHE A 62 13.92 3.20 -5.66
CA PHE A 62 12.93 3.59 -4.67
C PHE A 62 12.86 2.58 -3.51
N TRP A 63 12.70 1.30 -3.80
CA TRP A 63 12.62 0.26 -2.79
C TRP A 63 13.91 0.11 -1.98
N GLN A 64 15.07 0.31 -2.61
CA GLN A 64 16.36 0.33 -1.91
C GLN A 64 16.46 1.51 -0.92
N ARG A 65 15.98 2.69 -1.29
CA ARG A 65 15.94 3.84 -0.40
C ARG A 65 14.92 3.63 0.73
N PHE A 66 13.74 3.12 0.38
CA PHE A 66 12.64 2.89 1.32
C PHE A 66 12.99 1.87 2.41
N SER A 67 13.63 0.76 2.05
CA SER A 67 14.05 -0.24 3.02
C SER A 67 15.11 0.29 4.00
N LYS A 68 15.96 1.23 3.58
CA LYS A 68 16.92 1.89 4.48
C LYS A 68 16.24 2.78 5.51
N VAL A 69 15.15 3.45 5.13
CA VAL A 69 14.39 4.33 6.05
C VAL A 69 13.67 3.52 7.13
N LYS A 70 13.23 2.31 6.82
CA LYS A 70 12.55 1.43 7.79
C LYS A 70 13.46 0.91 8.92
N ASP A 71 14.77 0.96 8.73
CA ASP A 71 15.79 0.62 9.73
C ASP A 71 15.52 -0.71 10.48
N GLY A 72 15.14 -1.75 9.74
CA GLY A 72 14.93 -3.10 10.28
C GLY A 72 13.71 -3.28 11.21
N LYS A 73 12.86 -2.27 11.38
CA LYS A 73 11.68 -2.31 12.26
C LYS A 73 10.44 -2.98 11.66
N ALA A 74 10.55 -3.55 10.46
CA ALA A 74 9.44 -4.23 9.83
C ALA A 74 9.16 -5.58 10.53
N PRO A 75 7.88 -5.95 10.71
CA PRO A 75 7.53 -7.29 11.16
C PRO A 75 7.99 -8.34 10.16
N PRO A 76 8.17 -9.62 10.59
CA PRO A 76 8.50 -10.68 9.66
C PRO A 76 7.40 -10.83 8.60
N GLU A 77 7.77 -11.19 7.38
CA GLU A 77 6.85 -11.23 6.23
C GLU A 77 5.61 -12.10 6.46
N TRP A 78 5.76 -13.23 7.16
CA TRP A 78 4.63 -14.11 7.45
C TRP A 78 3.55 -13.47 8.34
N ALA A 79 3.92 -12.44 9.12
CA ALA A 79 3.03 -11.69 10.00
C ALA A 79 2.61 -10.33 9.39
N SER A 80 3.05 -10.01 8.17
CA SER A 80 2.77 -8.74 7.49
C SER A 80 1.68 -8.89 6.44
N THR A 81 0.85 -7.86 6.28
CA THR A 81 -0.10 -7.73 5.17
C THR A 81 0.61 -7.46 3.84
N HIS A 82 1.85 -6.98 3.89
CA HIS A 82 2.65 -6.66 2.72
C HIS A 82 3.86 -7.60 2.59
N PRO A 83 4.32 -7.91 1.37
CA PRO A 83 5.59 -8.61 1.17
C PRO A 83 6.75 -7.81 1.77
N ALA A 84 7.81 -8.52 2.17
CA ALA A 84 9.06 -7.85 2.52
C ALA A 84 9.61 -7.04 1.35
N ASP A 85 10.29 -5.92 1.65
CA ASP A 85 10.87 -5.05 0.61
C ASP A 85 11.84 -5.83 -0.29
N THR A 86 12.55 -6.82 0.26
CA THR A 86 13.43 -7.72 -0.49
C THR A 86 12.67 -8.60 -1.47
N THR A 87 11.52 -9.16 -1.07
CA THR A 87 10.65 -9.97 -1.91
C THR A 87 10.09 -9.12 -3.06
N ARG A 88 9.64 -7.89 -2.79
CA ARG A 88 9.17 -6.95 -3.80
C ARG A 88 10.27 -6.58 -4.80
N MET A 89 11.47 -6.25 -4.32
CA MET A 89 12.63 -5.96 -5.19
C MET A 89 13.00 -7.17 -6.07
N GLN A 90 12.91 -8.39 -5.56
CA GLN A 90 13.19 -9.59 -6.35
C GLN A 90 12.14 -9.80 -7.44
N GLY A 91 10.86 -9.60 -7.13
CA GLY A 91 9.76 -9.61 -8.09
C GLY A 91 9.96 -8.58 -9.20
N LEU A 92 10.26 -7.33 -8.85
CA LEU A 92 10.54 -6.26 -9.82
C LEU A 92 11.74 -6.57 -10.72
N ARG A 93 12.82 -7.15 -10.18
CA ARG A 93 14.00 -7.56 -10.97
C ARG A 93 13.67 -8.59 -12.04
N SER A 94 12.77 -9.52 -11.78
CA SER A 94 12.37 -10.54 -12.75
C SER A 94 11.67 -9.96 -14.00
N TYR A 95 11.00 -8.82 -13.86
CA TYR A 95 10.33 -8.12 -14.95
C TYR A 95 11.14 -6.96 -15.56
N LEU A 96 12.29 -6.65 -14.95
CA LEU A 96 13.09 -5.46 -15.34
C LEU A 96 13.56 -5.49 -16.78
N LEU A 97 13.97 -6.65 -17.31
CA LEU A 97 14.38 -6.79 -18.70
C LEU A 97 13.26 -6.45 -19.66
N ARG A 98 12.05 -6.94 -19.39
CA ARG A 98 10.86 -6.64 -20.19
C ARG A 98 10.52 -5.15 -20.10
N ALA A 99 10.53 -4.58 -18.90
CA ALA A 99 10.24 -3.17 -18.70
C ALA A 99 11.27 -2.28 -19.41
N LYS A 100 12.56 -2.61 -19.36
CA LYS A 100 13.61 -1.90 -20.09
C LYS A 100 13.39 -1.93 -21.60
N TYR A 101 13.00 -3.08 -22.15
CA TYR A 101 12.65 -3.19 -23.56
C TYR A 101 11.49 -2.25 -23.91
N ASP A 102 10.40 -2.30 -23.13
CA ASP A 102 9.25 -1.41 -23.36
C ASP A 102 9.70 0.07 -23.25
N TYR A 103 10.49 0.43 -22.23
CA TYR A 103 11.02 1.78 -22.05
C TYR A 103 11.89 2.25 -23.25
N GLN A 104 12.78 1.40 -23.77
CA GLN A 104 13.65 1.77 -24.88
C GLN A 104 12.85 2.14 -26.14
N ASN A 105 11.71 1.52 -26.37
CA ASN A 105 10.85 1.74 -27.52
C ASN A 105 9.93 2.96 -27.40
N VAL A 106 9.86 3.61 -26.23
CA VAL A 106 9.08 4.85 -26.06
C VAL A 106 9.85 6.05 -26.58
N LYS A 107 9.21 6.87 -27.41
CA LYS A 107 9.82 8.07 -28.02
C LYS A 107 10.06 9.19 -26.99
N LEU A 108 9.08 9.40 -26.10
CA LEU A 108 9.13 10.45 -25.10
C LEU A 108 9.57 9.88 -23.75
N LYS A 109 10.71 10.37 -23.24
CA LYS A 109 11.22 9.99 -21.92
C LYS A 109 10.89 11.06 -20.90
N HIS A 110 10.58 10.63 -19.67
CA HIS A 110 10.22 11.51 -18.57
C HIS A 110 11.16 11.33 -17.38
N GLY A 111 11.24 12.34 -16.54
CA GLY A 111 12.01 12.28 -15.29
C GLY A 111 13.53 12.32 -15.46
N LEU A 112 14.05 12.55 -16.68
CA LEU A 112 15.48 12.59 -16.95
C LEU A 112 16.11 13.88 -16.40
N GLY A 113 16.55 13.85 -15.14
CA GLY A 113 17.20 15.00 -14.49
C GLY A 113 16.27 16.19 -14.24
N GLN A 114 14.97 16.01 -14.37
CA GLN A 114 14.01 17.05 -14.01
C GLN A 114 14.00 17.23 -12.48
N THR A 115 14.32 18.43 -12.05
CA THR A 115 14.14 18.84 -10.66
C THR A 115 12.73 19.41 -10.49
N PHE A 116 12.05 19.01 -9.44
CA PHE A 116 10.83 19.69 -9.00
C PHE A 116 11.13 20.32 -7.64
N SER A 117 10.75 21.57 -7.46
CA SER A 117 10.71 22.16 -6.13
C SER A 117 9.46 21.65 -5.44
N LEU A 118 9.63 21.14 -4.22
CA LEU A 118 8.48 20.96 -3.33
C LEU A 118 7.82 22.34 -3.24
N LEU A 119 6.53 22.41 -3.55
CA LEU A 119 5.77 23.60 -3.26
C LEU A 119 5.95 23.84 -1.76
N THR A 120 6.68 24.89 -1.40
CA THR A 120 6.64 25.41 -0.04
C THR A 120 5.17 25.62 0.27
N GLU A 121 4.68 25.11 1.40
CA GLU A 121 3.30 25.37 1.82
C GLU A 121 3.02 26.86 1.59
N PRO A 122 1.88 27.20 0.94
CA PRO A 122 1.54 28.61 0.77
C PRO A 122 1.60 29.22 2.17
N GLU A 123 2.36 30.31 2.30
CA GLU A 123 2.36 31.12 3.53
C GLU A 123 0.92 31.23 4.00
N PRO A 124 0.62 30.93 5.28
CA PRO A 124 -0.75 31.02 5.77
C PRO A 124 -1.28 32.39 5.44
N SER A 125 -2.28 32.43 4.54
CA SER A 125 -2.87 33.67 4.09
C SER A 125 -3.25 34.49 5.33
N SER A 126 -2.80 35.73 5.38
CA SER A 126 -3.14 36.68 6.47
C SER A 126 -4.64 36.95 6.57
N ASP A 127 -5.43 36.48 5.63
CA ASP A 127 -6.87 36.43 5.66
C ASP A 127 -7.37 35.32 6.60
N LYS A 128 -7.30 35.58 7.89
CA LYS A 128 -8.14 34.89 8.85
C LYS A 128 -9.58 35.08 8.43
N PRO A 129 -10.38 34.01 8.26
CA PRO A 129 -11.80 34.17 7.99
C PRO A 129 -12.40 35.05 9.09
N LYS A 130 -12.98 36.18 8.69
CA LYS A 130 -13.70 37.05 9.60
C LYS A 130 -14.70 36.21 10.37
N PRO A 131 -14.76 36.31 11.72
CA PRO A 131 -15.80 35.64 12.48
C PRO A 131 -17.14 36.01 11.90
N LEU A 132 -17.98 35.03 11.59
CA LEU A 132 -19.37 35.28 11.21
C LEU A 132 -20.03 36.07 12.35
N GLN A 133 -20.21 37.33 12.14
CA GLN A 133 -20.93 38.20 13.08
C GLN A 133 -22.37 37.68 13.18
N GLY A 134 -22.79 37.47 14.40
CA GLY A 134 -23.98 36.87 14.90
C GLY A 134 -25.23 36.92 14.04
N VAL A 135 -25.75 35.78 13.71
CA VAL A 135 -27.19 35.61 13.53
C VAL A 135 -27.76 35.49 14.94
N SER A 136 -28.42 36.57 15.38
CA SER A 136 -29.19 36.57 16.62
C SER A 136 -30.29 35.53 16.52
N VAL A 137 -30.24 34.51 17.37
CA VAL A 137 -31.30 33.51 17.52
C VAL A 137 -32.35 34.11 18.51
N GLU A 138 -33.00 35.20 18.10
CA GLU A 138 -34.18 35.71 18.78
C GLU A 138 -35.31 35.73 17.78
N ALA A 139 -36.13 34.69 17.87
CA ALA A 139 -37.54 34.63 17.48
C ALA A 139 -37.94 33.20 17.05
N LEU A 140 -37.99 32.27 17.98
CA LEU A 140 -38.83 31.07 17.87
C LEU A 140 -39.17 30.60 19.29
N THR A 141 -40.10 31.34 19.92
CA THR A 141 -40.94 30.83 20.98
C THR A 141 -42.41 31.08 20.60
N PRO A 142 -43.24 30.00 20.79
CA PRO A 142 -44.64 29.98 20.34
C PRO A 142 -45.56 30.92 21.11
#